data_01aec64dfc2bd1ed8388f2e1a85f5b24
#
_entry.id   01aec64dfc2bd1ed8388f2e1a85f5b24
#
_cell.length_a   1.000
_cell.length_b   1.000
_cell.length_c   1.000
_cell.angle_alpha   90.00
_cell.angle_beta   90.00
_cell.angle_gamma   90.00
#
_symmetry.space_group_name_H-M   'P 1'
#
loop_
_entity.id
_entity.type
_entity.pdbx_description
1 polymer ?
#
loop_
_entity_poly.entity_id
_entity_poly.type
_entity_poly.pdbx_seq_one_letter_code
_entity_poly.pdbx_strand_id
1 'polypeptide(L)'
;SHIRDDAAMHNLALSASTGFGMQIGADYTHYNTTSRQEMSLLPADGAPSSFRTDAGQCIDRLSLSLDQSHDLGRQWTLDYGARFVYVRDNDYQYYTSEEAMSDRDTDLRLDEYTYDLYAGTSRNFASGVSFSASLTGEYYRRNGYDRWAFFPQASLSWMASADHILQAEFSSDKSYPSFWDMSGAVTYLDGYAEVHGTPGLRPSSNYGLTLTYV
;
A
#
# COMPACT_ATOMS: atom_id res chain seq x y z
N SER A 1 14.44 -21.08 -21.07
CA SER A 1 13.53 -20.97 -19.92
C SER A 1 12.09 -20.98 -20.38
N HIS A 2 11.21 -21.58 -19.60
CA HIS A 2 9.75 -21.55 -19.80
C HIS A 2 9.12 -21.02 -18.51
N ILE A 3 8.24 -20.02 -18.64
CA ILE A 3 7.54 -19.41 -17.51
C ILE A 3 6.05 -19.54 -17.78
N ARG A 4 5.30 -19.94 -16.77
CA ARG A 4 3.84 -19.96 -16.78
C ARG A 4 3.33 -19.28 -15.50
N ASP A 5 2.53 -18.23 -15.70
CA ASP A 5 1.92 -17.45 -14.64
C ASP A 5 0.39 -17.52 -14.77
N ASP A 6 -0.26 -17.78 -13.66
CA ASP A 6 -1.73 -17.74 -13.55
C ASP A 6 -2.08 -16.79 -12.38
N ALA A 7 -3.02 -15.86 -12.58
CA ALA A 7 -3.46 -14.93 -11.54
C ALA A 7 -4.98 -14.77 -11.55
N ALA A 8 -5.56 -14.66 -10.36
CA ALA A 8 -6.97 -14.38 -10.16
C ALA A 8 -7.16 -13.33 -9.06
N MET A 9 -8.10 -12.40 -9.26
CA MET A 9 -8.47 -11.41 -8.27
C MET A 9 -9.99 -11.34 -8.15
N HIS A 10 -10.48 -11.37 -6.91
CA HIS A 10 -11.89 -11.18 -6.56
C HIS A 10 -12.00 -10.00 -5.61
N ASN A 11 -12.91 -9.09 -5.89
CA ASN A 11 -13.17 -7.94 -5.04
C ASN A 11 -14.68 -7.84 -4.74
N LEU A 12 -15.01 -7.56 -3.48
CA LEU A 12 -16.35 -7.25 -3.02
C LEU A 12 -16.30 -5.94 -2.25
N ALA A 13 -17.02 -4.92 -2.75
CA ALA A 13 -17.14 -3.62 -2.11
C ALA A 13 -18.59 -3.33 -1.74
N LEU A 14 -18.81 -2.89 -0.51
CA LEU A 14 -20.10 -2.47 0.04
C LEU A 14 -20.00 -1.05 0.57
N SER A 15 -21.01 -0.23 0.31
CA SER A 15 -21.10 1.10 0.89
C SER A 15 -22.54 1.39 1.34
N ALA A 16 -22.68 2.12 2.43
CA ALA A 16 -23.95 2.57 2.95
C ALA A 16 -23.84 3.99 3.51
N SER A 17 -24.93 4.76 3.37
CA SER A 17 -25.07 6.08 3.98
C SER A 17 -26.16 6.02 5.01
N THR A 18 -25.90 6.55 6.20
CA THR A 18 -26.90 6.66 7.26
C THR A 18 -27.79 7.91 7.08
N GLY A 19 -28.94 7.95 7.73
CA GLY A 19 -29.85 9.10 7.69
C GLY A 19 -29.25 10.39 8.29
N PHE A 20 -28.16 10.30 9.07
CA PHE A 20 -27.43 11.45 9.61
C PHE A 20 -26.13 11.76 8.85
N GLY A 21 -25.96 11.16 7.65
CA GLY A 21 -24.88 11.50 6.72
C GLY A 21 -23.56 10.72 6.91
N MET A 22 -23.48 9.77 7.86
CA MET A 22 -22.29 8.93 7.99
C MET A 22 -22.18 7.97 6.80
N GLN A 23 -21.01 7.89 6.19
CA GLN A 23 -20.67 6.92 5.17
C GLN A 23 -19.94 5.74 5.82
N ILE A 24 -20.37 4.53 5.46
CA ILE A 24 -19.79 3.28 5.93
C ILE A 24 -19.31 2.51 4.70
N GLY A 25 -18.06 2.12 4.68
CA GLY A 25 -17.47 1.33 3.62
C GLY A 25 -16.91 0.02 4.14
N ALA A 26 -17.05 -1.05 3.36
CA ALA A 26 -16.38 -2.33 3.56
C ALA A 26 -15.90 -2.84 2.21
N ASP A 27 -14.64 -3.23 2.12
CA ASP A 27 -14.02 -3.76 0.92
C ASP A 27 -13.24 -5.01 1.28
N TYR A 28 -13.44 -6.09 0.53
CA TYR A 28 -12.68 -7.32 0.63
C TYR A 28 -12.08 -7.67 -0.73
N THR A 29 -10.79 -7.89 -0.77
CA THR A 29 -10.07 -8.33 -1.95
C THR A 29 -9.35 -9.64 -1.64
N HIS A 30 -9.54 -10.62 -2.49
CA HIS A 30 -8.77 -11.85 -2.55
C HIS A 30 -7.97 -11.88 -3.85
N TYR A 31 -6.65 -11.97 -3.73
CA TYR A 31 -5.74 -12.10 -4.86
C TYR A 31 -4.93 -13.38 -4.71
N ASN A 32 -4.84 -14.17 -5.78
CA ASN A 32 -4.06 -15.38 -5.83
C ASN A 32 -3.27 -15.41 -7.13
N THR A 33 -1.98 -15.69 -7.03
CA THR A 33 -1.11 -15.92 -8.19
C THR A 33 -0.25 -17.14 -7.97
N THR A 34 0.02 -17.86 -9.05
CA THR A 34 0.97 -18.98 -9.09
C THR A 34 1.88 -18.78 -10.29
N SER A 35 3.16 -19.05 -10.10
CA SER A 35 4.19 -18.97 -11.12
C SER A 35 5.01 -20.27 -11.13
N ARG A 36 5.23 -20.78 -12.32
CA ARG A 36 6.12 -21.91 -12.55
C ARG A 36 7.18 -21.52 -13.56
N GLN A 37 8.42 -21.63 -13.14
CA GLN A 37 9.57 -21.35 -13.99
C GLN A 37 10.41 -22.62 -14.15
N GLU A 38 10.71 -23.01 -15.39
CA GLU A 38 11.66 -24.06 -15.71
C GLU A 38 12.87 -23.44 -16.41
N MET A 39 14.04 -23.70 -15.89
CA MET A 39 15.31 -23.19 -16.42
C MET A 39 16.27 -24.35 -16.65
N SER A 40 16.87 -24.37 -17.85
CA SER A 40 17.95 -25.31 -18.21
C SER A 40 19.21 -24.50 -18.44
N LEU A 41 20.28 -24.88 -17.77
CA LEU A 41 21.61 -24.31 -17.91
C LEU A 41 22.49 -25.31 -18.69
N LEU A 42 23.12 -24.83 -19.75
CA LEU A 42 24.10 -25.58 -20.56
C LEU A 42 25.46 -24.89 -20.39
N PRO A 43 26.24 -25.23 -19.35
CA PRO A 43 27.56 -24.67 -19.18
C PRO A 43 28.47 -25.19 -20.31
N ALA A 44 29.44 -24.36 -20.75
CA ALA A 44 30.35 -24.68 -21.88
C ALA A 44 31.18 -25.94 -21.60
N ASP A 45 31.48 -26.25 -20.33
CA ASP A 45 32.39 -27.34 -19.91
C ASP A 45 31.73 -28.23 -18.80
N GLY A 46 30.41 -28.26 -18.69
CA GLY A 46 29.73 -29.02 -17.63
C GLY A 46 28.53 -29.85 -18.10
N ALA A 47 28.03 -30.69 -17.21
CA ALA A 47 26.80 -31.43 -17.47
C ALA A 47 25.59 -30.44 -17.49
N PRO A 48 24.58 -30.66 -18.36
CA PRO A 48 23.34 -29.88 -18.35
C PRO A 48 22.72 -29.98 -16.97
N SER A 49 22.33 -28.85 -16.38
CA SER A 49 21.55 -28.81 -15.16
C SER A 49 20.18 -28.15 -15.44
N SER A 50 19.13 -28.67 -14.82
CA SER A 50 17.82 -28.08 -14.90
C SER A 50 17.25 -27.90 -13.50
N PHE A 51 16.56 -26.81 -13.28
CA PHE A 51 15.79 -26.60 -12.08
C PHE A 51 14.41 -26.03 -12.42
N ARG A 52 13.49 -26.30 -11.54
CA ARG A 52 12.13 -25.80 -11.61
C ARG A 52 11.84 -25.06 -10.32
N THR A 53 11.20 -23.91 -10.46
CA THR A 53 10.67 -23.13 -9.35
C THR A 53 9.15 -23.10 -9.43
N ASP A 54 8.47 -23.50 -8.38
CA ASP A 54 7.03 -23.33 -8.18
C ASP A 54 6.85 -22.27 -7.08
N ALA A 55 6.25 -21.13 -7.44
CA ALA A 55 6.01 -20.01 -6.52
C ALA A 55 4.52 -19.63 -6.53
N GLY A 56 4.05 -19.08 -5.44
CA GLY A 56 2.70 -18.56 -5.37
C GLY A 56 2.53 -17.56 -4.24
N GLN A 57 1.57 -16.65 -4.43
CA GLN A 57 1.20 -15.64 -3.46
C GLN A 57 -0.31 -15.56 -3.34
N CYS A 58 -0.80 -15.53 -2.11
CA CYS A 58 -2.22 -15.38 -1.81
C CYS A 58 -2.40 -14.23 -0.84
N ILE A 59 -3.09 -13.16 -1.28
CA ILE A 59 -3.34 -11.96 -0.48
C ILE A 59 -4.83 -11.82 -0.21
N ASP A 60 -5.19 -11.78 1.08
CA ASP A 60 -6.51 -11.41 1.56
C ASP A 60 -6.45 -10.03 2.20
N ARG A 61 -7.26 -9.08 1.72
CA ARG A 61 -7.32 -7.73 2.24
C ARG A 61 -8.75 -7.35 2.61
N LEU A 62 -8.96 -6.97 3.87
CA LEU A 62 -10.20 -6.39 4.37
C LEU A 62 -9.95 -4.92 4.71
N SER A 63 -10.80 -4.03 4.22
CA SER A 63 -10.81 -2.61 4.56
C SER A 63 -12.19 -2.21 5.05
N LEU A 64 -12.25 -1.54 6.20
CA LEU A 64 -13.46 -0.93 6.75
C LEU A 64 -13.24 0.57 6.90
N SER A 65 -14.24 1.39 6.56
CA SER A 65 -14.16 2.84 6.72
C SER A 65 -15.46 3.41 7.30
N LEU A 66 -15.30 4.47 8.09
CA LEU A 66 -16.35 5.30 8.63
C LEU A 66 -15.96 6.75 8.37
N ASP A 67 -16.79 7.48 7.64
CA ASP A 67 -16.52 8.86 7.24
C ASP A 67 -17.73 9.74 7.57
N GLN A 68 -17.50 10.87 8.22
CA GLN A 68 -18.54 11.81 8.60
C GLN A 68 -18.10 13.23 8.31
N SER A 69 -19.03 14.02 7.76
CA SER A 69 -18.85 15.44 7.52
C SER A 69 -19.97 16.24 8.20
N HIS A 70 -19.61 17.33 8.85
CA HIS A 70 -20.53 18.27 9.49
C HIS A 70 -20.29 19.70 9.04
N ASP A 71 -21.35 20.37 8.61
CA ASP A 71 -21.34 21.82 8.42
C ASP A 71 -21.52 22.49 9.78
N LEU A 72 -20.50 23.19 10.24
CA LEU A 72 -20.48 23.93 11.50
C LEU A 72 -21.04 25.36 11.36
N GLY A 73 -21.54 25.73 10.17
CA GLY A 73 -21.95 27.08 9.84
C GLY A 73 -20.79 28.04 9.57
N ARG A 74 -21.10 29.26 9.10
CA ARG A 74 -20.12 30.27 8.69
C ARG A 74 -19.07 29.74 7.71
N GLN A 75 -19.47 28.79 6.83
CA GLN A 75 -18.62 28.13 5.81
C GLN A 75 -17.50 27.25 6.40
N TRP A 76 -17.60 26.84 7.67
CA TRP A 76 -16.73 25.83 8.24
C TRP A 76 -17.31 24.44 8.05
N THR A 77 -16.47 23.51 7.60
CA THR A 77 -16.78 22.08 7.56
C THR A 77 -15.82 21.33 8.48
N LEU A 78 -16.32 20.35 9.19
CA LEU A 78 -15.55 19.39 9.98
C LEU A 78 -15.72 18.01 9.37
N ASP A 79 -14.64 17.41 8.95
CA ASP A 79 -14.57 16.04 8.42
C ASP A 79 -13.79 15.17 9.40
N TYR A 80 -14.29 13.99 9.70
CA TYR A 80 -13.60 13.03 10.53
C TYR A 80 -14.02 11.61 10.22
N GLY A 81 -13.15 10.68 10.55
CA GLY A 81 -13.44 9.29 10.28
C GLY A 81 -12.39 8.34 10.84
N ALA A 82 -12.64 7.07 10.58
CA ALA A 82 -11.78 5.99 10.96
C ALA A 82 -11.64 5.00 9.80
N ARG A 83 -10.47 4.40 9.66
CA ARG A 83 -10.23 3.32 8.72
C ARG A 83 -9.48 2.20 9.41
N PHE A 84 -9.89 0.98 9.11
CA PHE A 84 -9.21 -0.24 9.49
C PHE A 84 -8.84 -1.02 8.23
N VAL A 85 -7.61 -1.48 8.13
CA VAL A 85 -7.17 -2.38 7.07
C VAL A 85 -6.46 -3.57 7.69
N TYR A 86 -6.88 -4.75 7.30
CA TYR A 86 -6.21 -6.01 7.59
C TYR A 86 -5.74 -6.63 6.28
N VAL A 87 -4.50 -7.04 6.23
CA VAL A 87 -3.94 -7.80 5.10
C VAL A 87 -3.26 -9.05 5.63
N ARG A 88 -3.57 -10.16 4.99
CA ARG A 88 -2.85 -11.42 5.11
C ARG A 88 -2.20 -11.73 3.78
N ASP A 89 -0.91 -11.92 3.79
CA ASP A 89 -0.12 -12.39 2.66
C ASP A 89 0.53 -13.71 3.00
N ASN A 90 0.30 -14.72 2.17
CA ASN A 90 0.96 -16.00 2.20
C ASN A 90 1.75 -16.15 0.90
N ASP A 91 3.05 -16.25 1.01
CA ASP A 91 3.99 -16.33 -0.10
C ASP A 91 4.86 -17.57 0.04
N TYR A 92 4.95 -18.38 -1.01
CA TYR A 92 5.80 -19.56 -1.02
C TYR A 92 6.61 -19.66 -2.30
N GLN A 93 7.78 -20.28 -2.20
CA GLN A 93 8.60 -20.64 -3.35
C GLN A 93 9.33 -21.94 -3.05
N TYR A 94 9.16 -22.92 -3.93
CA TYR A 94 9.78 -24.23 -3.82
C TYR A 94 10.67 -24.51 -5.02
N TYR A 95 11.84 -25.05 -4.76
CA TYR A 95 12.83 -25.42 -5.77
C TYR A 95 12.85 -26.93 -5.94
N THR A 96 12.83 -27.38 -7.19
CA THR A 96 13.03 -28.78 -7.56
C THR A 96 14.18 -28.87 -8.56
N SER A 97 15.27 -29.51 -8.20
CA SER A 97 16.41 -29.78 -9.08
C SER A 97 16.96 -31.19 -8.82
N GLU A 98 17.82 -31.68 -9.72
CA GLU A 98 18.56 -32.93 -9.54
C GLU A 98 19.61 -32.82 -8.41
N GLU A 99 20.11 -31.61 -8.13
CA GLU A 99 20.89 -31.27 -6.96
C GLU A 99 19.96 -30.68 -5.88
N ALA A 100 20.04 -31.17 -4.65
CA ALA A 100 19.17 -30.75 -3.56
C ALA A 100 19.33 -29.22 -3.31
N MET A 101 18.33 -28.44 -3.75
CA MET A 101 18.24 -26.98 -3.56
C MET A 101 17.15 -26.61 -2.54
N SER A 102 16.72 -27.56 -1.71
CA SER A 102 15.67 -27.36 -0.71
C SER A 102 15.99 -26.27 0.33
N ASP A 103 17.26 -25.92 0.51
CA ASP A 103 17.69 -24.84 1.41
C ASP A 103 17.24 -23.43 0.92
N ARG A 104 16.69 -23.33 -0.29
CA ARG A 104 16.17 -22.08 -0.88
C ARG A 104 14.64 -22.02 -0.85
N ASP A 105 13.97 -23.03 -0.34
CA ASP A 105 12.53 -23.01 -0.19
C ASP A 105 12.12 -21.93 0.79
N THR A 106 11.12 -21.16 0.44
CA THR A 106 10.53 -20.12 1.29
C THR A 106 9.05 -20.35 1.47
N ASP A 107 8.58 -20.13 2.67
CA ASP A 107 7.17 -20.10 3.04
C ASP A 107 7.02 -18.99 4.07
N LEU A 108 6.44 -17.88 3.66
CA LEU A 108 6.32 -16.67 4.47
C LEU A 108 4.86 -16.31 4.63
N ARG A 109 4.47 -16.02 5.85
CA ARG A 109 3.17 -15.45 6.17
C ARG A 109 3.34 -14.10 6.85
N LEU A 110 2.68 -13.09 6.29
CA LEU A 110 2.63 -11.74 6.82
C LEU A 110 1.19 -11.39 7.18
N ASP A 111 0.98 -10.94 8.40
CA ASP A 111 -0.28 -10.37 8.87
C ASP A 111 -0.02 -8.88 9.18
N GLU A 112 -0.75 -7.98 8.51
CA GLU A 112 -0.65 -6.54 8.68
C GLU A 112 -1.97 -5.94 9.15
N TYR A 113 -1.87 -4.99 10.08
CA TYR A 113 -2.99 -4.23 10.61
C TYR A 113 -2.68 -2.74 10.54
N THR A 114 -3.60 -1.98 9.96
CA THR A 114 -3.53 -0.51 9.94
C THR A 114 -4.81 0.05 10.53
N TYR A 115 -4.66 0.96 11.48
CA TYR A 115 -5.76 1.70 12.10
C TYR A 115 -5.48 3.18 11.88
N ASP A 116 -6.35 3.85 11.14
CA ASP A 116 -6.29 5.29 10.90
C ASP A 116 -7.46 5.96 11.63
N LEU A 117 -7.16 7.06 12.32
CA LEU A 117 -8.14 8.03 12.79
C LEU A 117 -7.76 9.37 12.18
N TYR A 118 -8.73 10.05 11.59
CA TYR A 118 -8.46 11.36 11.02
C TYR A 118 -9.53 12.38 11.41
N ALA A 119 -9.10 13.63 11.47
CA ALA A 119 -9.99 14.78 11.57
C ALA A 119 -9.40 15.92 10.74
N GLY A 120 -10.29 16.67 10.10
CA GLY A 120 -9.92 17.81 9.27
C GLY A 120 -11.00 18.89 9.32
N THR A 121 -10.61 20.09 8.95
CA THR A 121 -11.52 21.22 8.82
C THR A 121 -11.19 22.02 7.58
N SER A 122 -12.21 22.60 6.98
CA SER A 122 -12.06 23.50 5.85
C SER A 122 -12.95 24.73 5.99
N ARG A 123 -12.53 25.83 5.34
CA ARG A 123 -13.30 27.05 5.27
C ARG A 123 -13.02 27.82 3.98
N ASN A 124 -14.09 28.36 3.40
CA ASN A 124 -14.02 29.33 2.31
C ASN A 124 -14.40 30.72 2.85
N PHE A 125 -13.51 31.68 2.67
CA PHE A 125 -13.73 33.05 3.10
C PHE A 125 -14.24 33.90 1.92
N ALA A 126 -15.10 34.85 2.21
CA ALA A 126 -15.63 35.77 1.18
C ALA A 126 -14.53 36.62 0.49
N SER A 127 -13.36 36.72 1.10
CA SER A 127 -12.18 37.43 0.57
C SER A 127 -11.41 36.66 -0.51
N GLY A 128 -11.94 35.54 -1.02
CA GLY A 128 -11.24 34.69 -2.00
C GLY A 128 -10.15 33.80 -1.39
N VAL A 129 -10.14 33.62 -0.08
CA VAL A 129 -9.25 32.72 0.63
C VAL A 129 -9.97 31.41 0.91
N SER A 130 -9.36 30.28 0.56
CA SER A 130 -9.78 28.94 0.96
C SER A 130 -8.69 28.28 1.81
N PHE A 131 -9.10 27.67 2.89
CA PHE A 131 -8.19 26.99 3.83
C PHE A 131 -8.70 25.57 4.11
N SER A 132 -7.80 24.61 4.19
CA SER A 132 -8.09 23.30 4.78
C SER A 132 -6.91 22.80 5.60
N ALA A 133 -7.19 22.04 6.65
CA ALA A 133 -6.19 21.34 7.43
C ALA A 133 -6.76 20.02 7.93
N SER A 134 -5.95 18.99 7.93
CA SER A 134 -6.30 17.67 8.48
C SER A 134 -5.10 17.02 9.15
N LEU A 135 -5.40 16.09 10.05
CA LEU A 135 -4.42 15.24 10.70
C LEU A 135 -4.93 13.80 10.69
N THR A 136 -4.11 12.89 10.21
CA THR A 136 -4.34 11.45 10.34
C THR A 136 -3.35 10.89 11.35
N GLY A 137 -3.85 10.19 12.36
CA GLY A 137 -3.05 9.36 13.26
C GLY A 137 -3.18 7.91 12.84
N GLU A 138 -2.06 7.24 12.60
CA GLU A 138 -1.99 5.86 12.18
C GLU A 138 -1.32 5.01 13.25
N TYR A 139 -1.90 3.85 13.54
CA TYR A 139 -1.23 2.74 14.19
C TYR A 139 -1.08 1.60 13.18
N TYR A 140 0.17 1.26 12.88
CA TYR A 140 0.54 0.18 11.97
C TYR A 140 1.21 -0.95 12.74
N ARG A 141 0.82 -2.19 12.46
CA ARG A 141 1.41 -3.41 13.05
C ARG A 141 1.59 -4.49 11.99
N ARG A 142 2.78 -5.12 11.99
CA ARG A 142 3.13 -6.24 11.11
C ARG A 142 4.12 -7.18 11.81
N ASN A 143 3.79 -8.44 12.00
CA ASN A 143 4.69 -9.52 12.48
C ASN A 143 5.69 -9.08 13.57
N GLY A 144 5.20 -8.45 14.64
CA GLY A 144 6.04 -8.01 15.76
C GLY A 144 6.70 -6.65 15.61
N TYR A 145 6.54 -5.98 14.46
CA TYR A 145 6.87 -4.57 14.28
C TYR A 145 5.61 -3.74 14.39
N ASP A 146 5.63 -2.71 15.21
CA ASP A 146 4.55 -1.74 15.32
C ASP A 146 5.09 -0.32 15.41
N ARG A 147 4.29 0.64 14.96
CA ARG A 147 4.60 2.07 15.08
C ARG A 147 3.34 2.93 15.10
N TRP A 148 3.47 4.09 15.72
CA TRP A 148 2.59 5.22 15.54
C TRP A 148 3.20 6.21 14.54
N ALA A 149 2.36 6.80 13.70
CA ALA A 149 2.74 7.86 12.78
C ALA A 149 1.64 8.90 12.67
N PHE A 150 2.00 10.14 12.34
CA PHE A 150 1.07 11.25 12.16
C PHE A 150 1.31 11.89 10.80
N PHE A 151 0.22 12.12 10.08
CA PHE A 151 0.23 12.66 8.73
C PHE A 151 -0.60 13.95 8.68
N PRO A 152 0.00 15.11 9.02
CA PRO A 152 -0.63 16.40 8.86
C PRO A 152 -0.69 16.80 7.38
N GLN A 153 -1.79 17.44 6.99
CA GLN A 153 -1.97 18.06 5.68
C GLN A 153 -2.60 19.44 5.87
N ALA A 154 -2.21 20.40 5.07
CA ALA A 154 -2.80 21.73 5.08
C ALA A 154 -2.74 22.34 3.69
N SER A 155 -3.78 23.05 3.29
CA SER A 155 -3.79 23.84 2.07
C SER A 155 -4.34 25.23 2.32
N LEU A 156 -3.77 26.21 1.64
CA LEU A 156 -4.21 27.59 1.59
C LEU A 156 -4.22 28.02 0.13
N SER A 157 -5.34 28.54 -0.33
CA SER A 157 -5.45 29.17 -1.63
C SER A 157 -5.99 30.57 -1.45
N TRP A 158 -5.35 31.55 -2.06
CA TRP A 158 -5.77 32.95 -2.04
C TRP A 158 -5.83 33.52 -3.46
N MET A 159 -7.03 33.85 -3.88
CA MET A 159 -7.27 34.58 -5.12
C MET A 159 -7.30 36.08 -4.81
N ALA A 160 -6.14 36.75 -4.92
CA ALA A 160 -6.02 38.16 -4.62
C ALA A 160 -6.66 39.04 -5.71
N SER A 161 -6.67 38.56 -6.96
CA SER A 161 -7.38 39.12 -8.12
C SER A 161 -7.62 38.02 -9.15
N ALA A 162 -8.26 38.35 -10.28
CA ALA A 162 -8.45 37.41 -11.40
C ALA A 162 -7.12 36.89 -11.98
N ASP A 163 -6.03 37.69 -11.85
CA ASP A 163 -4.74 37.44 -12.46
C ASP A 163 -3.67 37.04 -11.41
N HIS A 164 -4.03 36.95 -10.14
CA HIS A 164 -3.09 36.67 -9.05
C HIS A 164 -3.66 35.63 -8.08
N ILE A 165 -3.14 34.42 -8.17
CA ILE A 165 -3.51 33.29 -7.29
C ILE A 165 -2.25 32.80 -6.58
N LEU A 166 -2.30 32.74 -5.25
CA LEU A 166 -1.27 32.14 -4.41
C LEU A 166 -1.81 30.86 -3.80
N GLN A 167 -1.06 29.77 -3.91
CA GLN A 167 -1.39 28.49 -3.29
C GLN A 167 -0.20 27.99 -2.48
N ALA A 168 -0.49 27.51 -1.27
CA ALA A 168 0.47 26.83 -0.41
C ALA A 168 -0.13 25.49 0.02
N GLU A 169 0.60 24.41 -0.16
CA GLU A 169 0.18 23.07 0.21
C GLU A 169 1.28 22.40 1.02
N PHE A 170 0.95 21.94 2.21
CA PHE A 170 1.76 21.03 3.00
C PHE A 170 1.10 19.64 2.96
N SER A 171 1.81 18.66 2.45
CA SER A 171 1.36 17.28 2.37
C SER A 171 2.27 16.36 3.15
N SER A 172 1.68 15.35 3.73
CA SER A 172 2.41 14.21 4.26
C SER A 172 1.79 12.93 3.73
N ASP A 173 2.63 11.95 3.43
CA ASP A 173 2.23 10.69 2.84
C ASP A 173 3.03 9.54 3.43
N LYS A 174 2.45 8.36 3.35
CA LYS A 174 3.00 7.10 3.80
C LYS A 174 3.30 6.19 2.61
N SER A 175 4.45 5.54 2.65
CA SER A 175 4.83 4.54 1.68
C SER A 175 5.11 3.22 2.41
N TYR A 176 4.36 2.20 2.05
CA TYR A 176 4.59 0.84 2.53
C TYR A 176 5.42 0.07 1.50
N PRO A 177 6.39 -0.74 1.94
CA PRO A 177 7.04 -1.68 1.05
C PRO A 177 6.00 -2.60 0.43
N SER A 178 6.16 -2.95 -0.84
CA SER A 178 5.31 -3.95 -1.46
C SER A 178 5.56 -5.33 -0.82
N PHE A 179 4.55 -6.20 -0.85
CA PHE A 179 4.73 -7.59 -0.38
C PHE A 179 5.83 -8.31 -1.16
N TRP A 180 5.97 -8.00 -2.43
CA TRP A 180 7.03 -8.52 -3.28
C TRP A 180 8.43 -8.11 -2.82
N ASP A 181 8.63 -6.85 -2.44
CA ASP A 181 9.91 -6.37 -1.92
C ASP A 181 10.26 -7.00 -0.57
N MET A 182 9.25 -7.49 0.16
CA MET A 182 9.40 -8.13 1.46
C MET A 182 9.40 -9.65 1.38
N SER A 183 9.10 -10.22 0.22
CA SER A 183 9.13 -11.67 0.00
C SER A 183 10.54 -12.20 0.27
N GLY A 184 10.64 -13.37 0.91
CA GLY A 184 11.88 -14.10 1.03
C GLY A 184 12.28 -14.83 -0.26
N ALA A 185 11.45 -14.75 -1.30
CA ALA A 185 11.65 -15.44 -2.57
C ALA A 185 12.89 -14.90 -3.32
N VAL A 186 13.55 -15.79 -4.01
CA VAL A 186 14.68 -15.47 -4.90
C VAL A 186 14.19 -15.58 -6.34
N THR A 187 14.29 -14.49 -7.09
CA THR A 187 13.98 -14.49 -8.53
C THR A 187 15.24 -14.50 -9.34
N TYR A 188 15.38 -15.48 -10.23
CA TYR A 188 16.49 -15.55 -11.18
C TYR A 188 16.14 -14.76 -12.44
N LEU A 189 16.91 -13.72 -12.72
CA LEU A 189 16.76 -12.92 -13.95
C LEU A 189 17.41 -13.59 -15.15
N ASP A 190 18.57 -14.20 -14.90
CA ASP A 190 19.33 -15.01 -15.83
C ASP A 190 20.22 -16.00 -15.06
N GLY A 191 21.08 -16.73 -15.71
CA GLY A 191 21.98 -17.69 -15.05
C GLY A 191 23.02 -17.07 -14.10
N TYR A 192 23.08 -15.73 -13.99
CA TYR A 192 24.14 -15.00 -13.28
C TYR A 192 23.59 -13.93 -12.30
N ALA A 193 22.30 -13.59 -12.36
CA ALA A 193 21.70 -12.54 -11.55
C ALA A 193 20.49 -13.04 -10.77
N GLU A 194 20.49 -12.74 -9.47
CA GLU A 194 19.41 -13.05 -8.53
C GLU A 194 18.86 -11.75 -7.93
N VAL A 195 17.54 -11.67 -7.74
CA VAL A 195 16.85 -10.62 -6.98
C VAL A 195 16.29 -11.22 -5.71
N HIS A 196 16.64 -10.62 -4.57
CA HIS A 196 16.18 -11.03 -3.26
C HIS A 196 15.27 -9.95 -2.68
N GLY A 197 14.13 -10.34 -2.12
CA GLY A 197 13.33 -9.47 -1.28
C GLY A 197 14.00 -9.26 0.10
N THR A 198 13.56 -8.24 0.80
CA THR A 198 14.05 -7.90 2.15
C THR A 198 12.91 -7.87 3.16
N PRO A 199 12.64 -8.96 3.89
CA PRO A 199 11.51 -9.05 4.83
C PRO A 199 11.52 -7.98 5.95
N GLY A 200 12.67 -7.38 6.22
CA GLY A 200 12.86 -6.34 7.24
C GLY A 200 12.57 -4.91 6.79
N LEU A 201 12.09 -4.67 5.57
CA LEU A 201 11.73 -3.33 5.09
C LEU A 201 10.64 -2.70 5.96
N ARG A 202 10.80 -1.41 6.22
CA ARG A 202 9.89 -0.63 7.09
C ARG A 202 9.16 0.44 6.29
N PRO A 203 7.91 0.78 6.67
CA PRO A 203 7.22 1.91 6.07
C PRO A 203 7.98 3.22 6.27
N SER A 204 7.93 4.09 5.27
CA SER A 204 8.50 5.43 5.31
C SER A 204 7.40 6.51 5.36
N SER A 205 7.75 7.70 5.81
CA SER A 205 6.88 8.88 5.78
C SER A 205 7.57 9.97 4.96
N ASN A 206 6.82 10.57 4.06
CA ASN A 206 7.27 11.65 3.19
C ASN A 206 6.54 12.93 3.58
N TYR A 207 7.23 14.06 3.56
CA TYR A 207 6.67 15.38 3.84
C TYR A 207 7.05 16.31 2.69
N GLY A 208 6.07 17.05 2.18
CA GLY A 208 6.24 17.95 1.06
C GLY A 208 5.65 19.33 1.35
N LEU A 209 6.28 20.38 0.84
CA LEU A 209 5.74 21.73 0.81
C LEU A 209 5.80 22.24 -0.62
N THR A 210 4.65 22.63 -1.14
CA THR A 210 4.51 23.19 -2.48
C THR A 210 3.96 24.60 -2.38
N LEU A 211 4.61 25.53 -3.07
CA LEU A 211 4.16 26.91 -3.21
C LEU A 211 3.99 27.21 -4.70
N THR A 212 2.83 27.72 -5.07
CA THR A 212 2.50 28.07 -6.44
C THR A 212 1.97 29.50 -6.48
N TYR A 213 2.46 30.29 -7.44
CA TYR A 213 1.94 31.62 -7.76
C TYR A 213 1.68 31.70 -9.25
N VAL A 214 0.49 32.17 -9.60
CA VAL A 214 0.03 32.40 -10.96
C VAL A 214 -0.47 33.82 -11.11
#